data_23191ffd4463d33c61b62d114f887273
#
_entry.id   23191ffd4463d33c61b62d114f887273
#
_cell.length_a   1.000
_cell.length_b   1.000
_cell.length_c   1.000
_cell.angle_alpha   90.00
_cell.angle_beta   90.00
_cell.angle_gamma   90.00
#
_symmetry.space_group_name_H-M   'P 1'
#
loop_
_entity.id
_entity.type
_entity.pdbx_description
1 polymer ?
#
loop_
_entity_poly.entity_id
_entity_poly.type
_entity_poly.pdbx_seq_one_letter_code
_entity_poly.pdbx_strand_id
1 'polypeptide(L)'
;MTGNSNAQWDKIVDIVVVGSGAGGMLSALVAAHNRADVLIVEKDPLWGGTSATSGGGIWIPGSDQAREAGFVDDLDDAFRYVRGLSAANVPDANIRAYVDNAAPMLRWVTANTRVRYQAQPYPDYHAENPGGSPTGFRTHLPLEFDGKLLGAAIRTQRFPSPAASLFGYLQWTFAETYELLYRTKGWFTHLVANMGKYWLDLPFRFTSRKDRRLTLGGALTGALRLALDEAGVPVWLGCPMREIVREDENGDGRVTGIVVERGGKPLRIGVRKGVVLAAGGFDKNQQMRDANAPLYPQAKLSGGVTSNTGDSIRAGAAVGAGTMNLQSAWAAPVFYVPGEDRGRLCTIERALPGCIMVNQRGERYLNEAASYHVTGQEMARRQRDHGDASPSWMIFDNRYRHQFPMGPLLPLVPDWLQSRGVRQILRKGQSVEELAARIGMDPAALAGTVAQFNVHAAEGRDPVFHRGEAAYDKMYGDYRHGPNPCLRPLTEGPFYALPIYPGDIGTNGGLRTNARAQVVDDSGAAISGLYAVGNNAASAMGESYPGAGVTIGPAMTFGYIAARDLTGANS
;
A
#
# COMPACT_ATOMS: atom_id res chain seq x y z
N MET A 1 -33.34 9.19 28.44
CA MET A 1 -32.44 10.08 29.20
C MET A 1 -32.02 11.15 28.23
N THR A 2 -32.55 12.34 28.35
CA THR A 2 -32.31 13.51 27.51
C THR A 2 -30.86 13.97 27.74
N GLY A 3 -29.98 13.69 26.78
CA GLY A 3 -28.60 14.11 26.82
C GLY A 3 -28.49 15.64 26.76
N ASN A 4 -27.76 16.18 27.70
CA ASN A 4 -27.49 17.60 27.87
C ASN A 4 -26.71 18.13 26.66
N SER A 5 -27.34 18.81 25.70
CA SER A 5 -26.77 19.34 24.47
C SER A 5 -25.83 20.57 24.66
N ASN A 6 -25.53 20.95 25.92
CA ASN A 6 -24.67 22.08 26.29
C ASN A 6 -23.25 21.68 26.71
N ALA A 7 -22.69 20.55 26.24
CA ALA A 7 -21.30 20.22 26.51
C ALA A 7 -20.37 21.16 25.72
N GLN A 8 -19.70 22.03 26.46
CA GLN A 8 -18.78 23.05 25.92
C GLN A 8 -17.65 22.39 25.09
N TRP A 9 -17.33 22.96 23.93
CA TRP A 9 -16.17 22.56 23.12
C TRP A 9 -14.87 23.07 23.74
N ASP A 10 -13.89 22.18 23.91
CA ASP A 10 -12.56 22.56 24.41
C ASP A 10 -11.74 23.29 23.34
N LYS A 11 -12.03 23.00 22.08
CA LYS A 11 -11.42 23.64 20.91
C LYS A 11 -12.43 23.68 19.76
N ILE A 12 -12.41 24.75 18.98
CA ILE A 12 -13.22 24.86 17.75
C ILE A 12 -12.29 25.21 16.60
N VAL A 13 -12.42 24.49 15.48
CA VAL A 13 -11.73 24.73 14.21
C VAL A 13 -12.73 24.68 13.05
N ASP A 14 -12.32 24.98 11.81
CA ASP A 14 -13.18 24.80 10.67
C ASP A 14 -13.29 23.33 10.26
N ILE A 15 -12.15 22.63 10.22
CA ILE A 15 -12.07 21.24 9.75
C ILE A 15 -11.13 20.45 10.67
N VAL A 16 -11.59 19.27 11.07
CA VAL A 16 -10.71 18.26 11.69
C VAL A 16 -10.44 17.15 10.69
N VAL A 17 -9.17 16.80 10.53
CA VAL A 17 -8.73 15.63 9.75
C VAL A 17 -8.23 14.55 10.71
N VAL A 18 -8.82 13.37 10.63
CA VAL A 18 -8.48 12.22 11.48
C VAL A 18 -7.54 11.28 10.72
N GLY A 19 -6.27 11.28 11.11
CA GLY A 19 -5.21 10.48 10.48
C GLY A 19 -4.23 11.31 9.66
N SER A 20 -2.96 10.95 9.75
CA SER A 20 -1.82 11.63 9.13
C SER A 20 -1.23 10.88 7.93
N GLY A 21 -2.01 10.03 7.25
CA GLY A 21 -1.65 9.43 5.97
C GLY A 21 -1.68 10.44 4.82
N ALA A 22 -1.22 10.07 3.63
CA ALA A 22 -1.11 10.98 2.48
C ALA A 22 -2.46 11.66 2.13
N GLY A 23 -3.57 10.94 2.15
CA GLY A 23 -4.91 11.51 1.90
C GLY A 23 -5.31 12.54 2.94
N GLY A 24 -5.09 12.27 4.24
CA GLY A 24 -5.40 13.19 5.32
C GLY A 24 -4.52 14.44 5.29
N MET A 25 -3.21 14.28 5.10
CA MET A 25 -2.29 15.42 4.97
C MET A 25 -2.66 16.32 3.79
N LEU A 26 -3.01 15.73 2.64
CA LEU A 26 -3.40 16.51 1.46
C LEU A 26 -4.74 17.21 1.69
N SER A 27 -5.73 16.54 2.29
CA SER A 27 -7.01 17.20 2.63
C SER A 27 -6.79 18.44 3.50
N ALA A 28 -5.94 18.31 4.53
CA ALA A 28 -5.62 19.41 5.43
C ALA A 28 -4.91 20.56 4.70
N LEU A 29 -3.94 20.25 3.83
CA LEU A 29 -3.21 21.26 3.05
C LEU A 29 -4.13 22.03 2.11
N VAL A 30 -4.97 21.34 1.35
CA VAL A 30 -5.91 21.97 0.41
C VAL A 30 -6.90 22.86 1.17
N ALA A 31 -7.41 22.39 2.30
CA ALA A 31 -8.32 23.18 3.14
C ALA A 31 -7.64 24.42 3.73
N ALA A 32 -6.42 24.29 4.25
CA ALA A 32 -5.64 25.41 4.77
C ALA A 32 -5.27 26.43 3.68
N HIS A 33 -4.92 25.97 2.47
CA HIS A 33 -4.71 26.84 1.32
C HIS A 33 -5.95 27.68 0.98
N ASN A 34 -7.15 27.10 1.17
CA ASN A 34 -8.44 27.77 1.06
C ASN A 34 -8.83 28.53 2.34
N ARG A 35 -7.87 28.86 3.21
CA ARG A 35 -8.01 29.67 4.43
C ARG A 35 -8.89 29.07 5.53
N ALA A 36 -9.12 27.76 5.53
CA ALA A 36 -9.79 27.11 6.65
C ALA A 36 -8.82 26.90 7.82
N ASP A 37 -9.31 27.06 9.06
CA ASP A 37 -8.62 26.63 10.28
C ASP A 37 -8.71 25.12 10.40
N VAL A 38 -7.56 24.42 10.27
CA VAL A 38 -7.49 22.96 10.17
C VAL A 38 -6.66 22.37 11.29
N LEU A 39 -7.11 21.25 11.83
CA LEU A 39 -6.38 20.43 12.79
C LEU A 39 -6.29 18.99 12.31
N ILE A 40 -5.08 18.40 12.30
CA ILE A 40 -4.89 16.95 12.13
C ILE A 40 -4.75 16.31 13.50
N VAL A 41 -5.51 15.22 13.75
CA VAL A 41 -5.35 14.34 14.90
C VAL A 41 -4.87 12.96 14.45
N GLU A 42 -3.79 12.45 15.06
CA GLU A 42 -3.18 11.16 14.77
C GLU A 42 -3.06 10.35 16.05
N LYS A 43 -3.58 9.13 16.08
CA LYS A 43 -3.56 8.30 17.30
C LYS A 43 -2.18 7.75 17.65
N ASP A 44 -1.36 7.54 16.61
CA ASP A 44 0.00 7.01 16.78
C ASP A 44 0.97 8.14 17.21
N PRO A 45 2.00 7.85 18.00
CA PRO A 45 3.08 8.81 18.26
C PRO A 45 3.94 9.11 17.02
N LEU A 46 3.74 8.38 15.92
CA LEU A 46 4.43 8.57 14.64
C LEU A 46 3.44 8.97 13.55
N TRP A 47 3.79 10.03 12.79
CA TRP A 47 2.99 10.46 11.64
C TRP A 47 3.35 9.73 10.34
N GLY A 48 2.45 9.79 9.36
CA GLY A 48 2.62 9.27 8.00
C GLY A 48 1.87 7.98 7.70
N GLY A 49 1.39 7.27 8.73
CA GLY A 49 0.59 6.04 8.58
C GLY A 49 1.25 4.99 7.68
N THR A 50 0.45 4.16 7.03
CA THR A 50 0.92 3.17 6.03
C THR A 50 1.51 3.85 4.79
N SER A 51 1.09 5.08 4.45
CA SER A 51 1.65 5.84 3.32
C SER A 51 3.15 6.04 3.44
N ALA A 52 3.67 6.35 4.65
CA ALA A 52 5.11 6.52 4.88
C ALA A 52 5.91 5.21 4.74
N THR A 53 5.28 4.06 4.92
CA THR A 53 5.93 2.74 4.82
C THR A 53 5.87 2.11 3.44
N SER A 54 5.07 2.68 2.53
CA SER A 54 4.76 2.16 1.20
C SER A 54 5.77 2.57 0.15
N GLY A 55 5.59 2.09 -1.09
CA GLY A 55 6.31 2.57 -2.27
C GLY A 55 6.01 4.03 -2.65
N GLY A 56 5.02 4.67 -2.03
CA GLY A 56 4.65 6.07 -2.31
C GLY A 56 4.03 6.30 -3.68
N GLY A 57 3.88 5.27 -4.49
CA GLY A 57 3.35 5.38 -5.85
C GLY A 57 1.89 5.82 -5.89
N ILE A 58 1.53 6.53 -6.96
CA ILE A 58 0.17 6.93 -7.29
C ILE A 58 -0.15 6.54 -8.74
N TRP A 59 -1.39 6.15 -9.03
CA TRP A 59 -1.86 5.82 -10.37
C TRP A 59 -2.73 6.99 -10.86
N ILE A 60 -2.23 7.77 -11.81
CA ILE A 60 -2.84 9.04 -12.25
C ILE A 60 -3.01 9.02 -13.77
N PRO A 61 -4.20 8.79 -14.29
CA PRO A 61 -4.47 8.94 -15.71
C PRO A 61 -4.41 10.41 -16.14
N GLY A 62 -4.01 10.66 -17.36
CA GLY A 62 -4.01 11.99 -18.00
C GLY A 62 -3.05 13.01 -17.36
N SER A 63 -2.01 12.56 -16.65
CA SER A 63 -1.07 13.46 -15.99
C SER A 63 -0.17 14.24 -16.95
N ASP A 64 0.31 15.41 -16.50
CA ASP A 64 1.27 16.21 -17.27
C ASP A 64 2.62 15.50 -17.35
N GLN A 65 3.04 14.80 -16.28
CA GLN A 65 4.27 14.02 -16.24
C GLN A 65 4.27 12.87 -17.24
N ALA A 66 3.13 12.21 -17.44
CA ALA A 66 2.99 11.18 -18.48
C ALA A 66 3.11 11.80 -19.88
N ARG A 67 2.49 12.97 -20.08
CA ARG A 67 2.57 13.71 -21.35
C ARG A 67 4.00 14.19 -21.65
N GLU A 68 4.71 14.68 -20.65
CA GLU A 68 6.13 15.04 -20.75
C GLU A 68 7.01 13.85 -21.09
N ALA A 69 6.64 12.65 -20.65
CA ALA A 69 7.29 11.38 -21.01
C ALA A 69 6.87 10.84 -22.38
N GLY A 70 6.02 11.57 -23.14
CA GLY A 70 5.56 11.20 -24.48
C GLY A 70 4.32 10.32 -24.52
N PHE A 71 3.65 10.11 -23.38
CA PHE A 71 2.42 9.32 -23.32
C PHE A 71 1.18 10.22 -23.19
N VAL A 72 0.30 10.16 -24.18
CA VAL A 72 -0.99 10.84 -24.18
C VAL A 72 -2.07 9.83 -23.78
N ASP A 73 -2.67 10.05 -22.63
CA ASP A 73 -3.69 9.17 -22.05
C ASP A 73 -5.10 9.69 -22.38
N ASP A 74 -6.01 8.75 -22.64
CA ASP A 74 -7.44 9.02 -22.79
C ASP A 74 -8.15 8.72 -21.46
N LEU A 75 -8.85 9.71 -20.91
CA LEU A 75 -9.56 9.57 -19.65
C LEU A 75 -10.78 8.63 -19.76
N ASP A 76 -11.40 8.54 -20.93
CA ASP A 76 -12.50 7.59 -21.15
C ASP A 76 -12.00 6.15 -21.24
N ASP A 77 -10.80 5.94 -21.81
CA ASP A 77 -10.11 4.65 -21.75
C ASP A 77 -9.74 4.28 -20.31
N ALA A 78 -9.19 5.21 -19.54
CA ALA A 78 -8.89 4.99 -18.13
C ALA A 78 -10.15 4.67 -17.30
N PHE A 79 -11.26 5.37 -17.56
CA PHE A 79 -12.55 5.08 -16.94
C PHE A 79 -13.06 3.68 -17.35
N ARG A 80 -13.05 3.36 -18.64
CA ARG A 80 -13.47 2.05 -19.17
C ARG A 80 -12.66 0.91 -18.55
N TYR A 81 -11.36 1.10 -18.42
CA TYR A 81 -10.45 0.14 -17.80
C TYR A 81 -10.81 -0.12 -16.33
N VAL A 82 -10.92 0.93 -15.52
CA VAL A 82 -11.28 0.79 -14.09
C VAL A 82 -12.68 0.21 -13.94
N ARG A 83 -13.66 0.69 -14.72
CA ARG A 83 -15.04 0.19 -14.70
C ARG A 83 -15.12 -1.30 -15.03
N GLY A 84 -14.35 -1.75 -16.04
CA GLY A 84 -14.31 -3.16 -16.45
C GLY A 84 -13.74 -4.10 -15.40
N LEU A 85 -12.92 -3.58 -14.49
CA LEU A 85 -12.32 -4.34 -13.39
C LEU A 85 -13.14 -4.27 -12.10
N SER A 86 -13.89 -3.19 -11.90
CA SER A 86 -14.63 -2.94 -10.64
C SER A 86 -15.97 -3.70 -10.63
N ALA A 87 -16.38 -4.16 -9.44
CA ALA A 87 -17.69 -4.78 -9.25
C ALA A 87 -18.85 -3.79 -9.49
N ALA A 88 -20.02 -4.30 -9.81
CA ALA A 88 -21.21 -3.49 -10.15
C ALA A 88 -21.70 -2.58 -9.01
N ASN A 89 -21.37 -2.90 -7.76
CA ASN A 89 -21.75 -2.09 -6.59
C ASN A 89 -20.93 -0.80 -6.44
N VAL A 90 -19.84 -0.61 -7.21
CA VAL A 90 -19.07 0.64 -7.21
C VAL A 90 -19.77 1.64 -8.13
N PRO A 91 -20.19 2.83 -7.62
CA PRO A 91 -20.86 3.83 -8.45
C PRO A 91 -19.94 4.40 -9.54
N ASP A 92 -20.42 4.48 -10.76
CA ASP A 92 -19.69 5.06 -11.89
C ASP A 92 -19.25 6.50 -11.61
N ALA A 93 -20.07 7.26 -10.89
CA ALA A 93 -19.76 8.63 -10.49
C ALA A 93 -18.49 8.72 -9.62
N ASN A 94 -18.22 7.71 -8.77
CA ASN A 94 -17.01 7.68 -7.95
C ASN A 94 -15.77 7.38 -8.79
N ILE A 95 -15.88 6.43 -9.74
CA ILE A 95 -14.79 6.11 -10.68
C ILE A 95 -14.48 7.34 -11.52
N ARG A 96 -15.51 7.99 -12.07
CA ARG A 96 -15.37 9.20 -12.90
C ARG A 96 -14.75 10.35 -12.12
N ALA A 97 -15.24 10.59 -10.87
CA ALA A 97 -14.66 11.62 -10.00
C ALA A 97 -13.16 11.40 -9.76
N TYR A 98 -12.73 10.15 -9.57
CA TYR A 98 -11.31 9.83 -9.45
C TYR A 98 -10.56 10.14 -10.75
N VAL A 99 -10.99 9.60 -11.87
CA VAL A 99 -10.31 9.74 -13.16
C VAL A 99 -10.16 11.21 -13.56
N ASP A 100 -11.23 12.01 -13.41
CA ASP A 100 -11.24 13.41 -13.81
C ASP A 100 -10.43 14.32 -12.88
N ASN A 101 -10.31 13.95 -11.58
CA ASN A 101 -9.63 14.80 -10.59
C ASN A 101 -8.22 14.35 -10.22
N ALA A 102 -7.75 13.20 -10.70
CA ALA A 102 -6.43 12.69 -10.36
C ALA A 102 -5.30 13.58 -10.89
N ALA A 103 -5.33 13.96 -12.16
CA ALA A 103 -4.34 14.87 -12.75
C ALA A 103 -4.45 16.32 -12.20
N PRO A 104 -5.63 16.93 -12.05
CA PRO A 104 -5.79 18.21 -11.33
C PRO A 104 -5.23 18.18 -9.92
N MET A 105 -5.48 17.12 -9.14
CA MET A 105 -4.90 16.95 -7.81
C MET A 105 -3.36 16.95 -7.87
N LEU A 106 -2.76 16.20 -8.81
CA LEU A 106 -1.30 16.12 -8.92
C LEU A 106 -0.69 17.46 -9.33
N ARG A 107 -1.34 18.23 -10.24
CA ARG A 107 -0.93 19.61 -10.56
C ARG A 107 -0.94 20.51 -9.34
N TRP A 108 -2.02 20.45 -8.55
CA TRP A 108 -2.14 21.24 -7.32
C TRP A 108 -1.01 20.90 -6.34
N VAL A 109 -0.75 19.60 -6.10
CA VAL A 109 0.32 19.11 -5.21
C VAL A 109 1.69 19.60 -5.68
N THR A 110 1.98 19.47 -6.97
CA THR A 110 3.26 19.90 -7.57
C THR A 110 3.46 21.41 -7.47
N ALA A 111 2.39 22.21 -7.63
CA ALA A 111 2.45 23.68 -7.58
C ALA A 111 2.59 24.22 -6.15
N ASN A 112 1.97 23.55 -5.16
CA ASN A 112 1.83 24.09 -3.81
C ASN A 112 2.68 23.37 -2.75
N THR A 113 3.43 22.34 -3.13
CA THR A 113 4.29 21.57 -2.21
C THR A 113 5.64 21.24 -2.85
N ARG A 114 6.52 20.61 -2.06
CA ARG A 114 7.79 20.06 -2.57
C ARG A 114 7.68 18.60 -3.04
N VAL A 115 6.48 18.06 -3.10
CA VAL A 115 6.25 16.71 -3.66
C VAL A 115 6.55 16.75 -5.17
N ARG A 116 7.36 15.82 -5.62
CA ARG A 116 7.67 15.64 -7.05
C ARG A 116 7.48 14.19 -7.41
N TYR A 117 6.84 13.97 -8.54
CA TYR A 117 6.56 12.64 -9.09
C TYR A 117 7.12 12.51 -10.49
N GLN A 118 7.49 11.30 -10.83
CA GLN A 118 7.90 10.91 -12.18
C GLN A 118 6.99 9.79 -12.69
N ALA A 119 6.41 9.93 -13.86
CA ALA A 119 5.66 8.88 -14.55
C ALA A 119 6.60 7.73 -14.93
N GLN A 120 6.14 6.50 -14.72
CA GLN A 120 6.93 5.29 -14.95
C GLN A 120 6.36 4.48 -16.10
N PRO A 121 7.22 3.85 -16.93
CA PRO A 121 6.80 2.97 -18.01
C PRO A 121 6.36 1.60 -17.46
N TYR A 122 5.52 1.61 -16.43
CA TYR A 122 5.02 0.39 -15.78
C TYR A 122 3.64 0.06 -16.32
N PRO A 123 3.47 -1.09 -17.00
CA PRO A 123 2.18 -1.54 -17.49
C PRO A 123 1.12 -1.53 -16.40
N ASP A 124 -0.10 -1.24 -16.77
CA ASP A 124 -1.25 -1.50 -15.90
C ASP A 124 -1.30 -3.00 -15.55
N TYR A 125 -1.86 -3.35 -14.38
CA TYR A 125 -1.82 -4.73 -13.89
C TYR A 125 -2.64 -5.72 -14.74
N HIS A 126 -3.58 -5.19 -15.52
CA HIS A 126 -4.41 -5.91 -16.48
C HIS A 126 -4.37 -5.18 -17.82
N ALA A 127 -3.17 -4.91 -18.30
CA ALA A 127 -2.92 -4.04 -19.45
C ALA A 127 -3.58 -4.53 -20.76
N GLU A 128 -3.91 -5.82 -20.83
CA GLU A 128 -4.57 -6.46 -21.95
C GLU A 128 -6.09 -6.20 -21.98
N ASN A 129 -6.67 -5.67 -20.87
CA ASN A 129 -8.09 -5.34 -20.81
C ASN A 129 -8.39 -4.02 -21.57
N PRO A 130 -9.64 -3.85 -22.08
CA PRO A 130 -10.03 -2.62 -22.76
C PRO A 130 -9.73 -1.36 -21.96
N GLY A 131 -8.99 -0.42 -22.55
CA GLY A 131 -8.54 0.82 -21.91
C GLY A 131 -7.31 0.68 -21.01
N GLY A 132 -6.74 -0.52 -20.85
CA GLY A 132 -5.48 -0.74 -20.15
C GLY A 132 -4.28 -0.21 -20.92
N SER A 133 -3.21 0.19 -20.22
CA SER A 133 -1.97 0.67 -20.83
C SER A 133 -0.85 -0.36 -20.72
N PRO A 134 -0.46 -1.02 -21.81
CA PRO A 134 0.68 -1.94 -21.82
C PRO A 134 2.03 -1.20 -21.80
N THR A 135 2.07 0.06 -22.20
CA THR A 135 3.27 0.90 -22.15
C THR A 135 3.45 1.61 -20.81
N GLY A 136 2.39 1.67 -20.00
CA GLY A 136 2.41 2.27 -18.67
C GLY A 136 2.16 3.78 -18.65
N PHE A 137 2.94 4.49 -17.83
CA PHE A 137 2.92 5.94 -17.56
C PHE A 137 1.74 6.46 -16.72
N ARG A 138 0.76 5.63 -16.34
CA ARG A 138 -0.24 5.99 -15.35
C ARG A 138 0.30 5.87 -13.92
N THR A 139 1.25 4.97 -13.69
CA THR A 139 1.96 4.85 -12.40
C THR A 139 3.01 5.94 -12.27
N HIS A 140 3.02 6.64 -11.14
CA HIS A 140 3.99 7.67 -10.80
C HIS A 140 4.70 7.29 -9.49
N LEU A 141 6.01 7.47 -9.44
CA LEU A 141 6.80 7.28 -8.23
C LEU A 141 7.33 8.61 -7.72
N PRO A 142 7.35 8.82 -6.38
CA PRO A 142 7.89 10.04 -5.82
C PRO A 142 9.41 10.10 -5.98
N LEU A 143 9.91 11.29 -6.29
CA LEU A 143 11.33 11.57 -6.26
C LEU A 143 11.82 11.73 -4.81
N GLU A 144 13.13 11.68 -4.63
CA GLU A 144 13.77 11.85 -3.33
C GLU A 144 13.42 13.19 -2.68
N PHE A 145 13.37 13.19 -1.34
CA PHE A 145 13.14 14.39 -0.55
C PHE A 145 14.20 14.53 0.55
N ASP A 146 14.76 15.72 0.71
CA ASP A 146 15.72 16.00 1.78
C ASP A 146 15.01 16.15 3.14
N GLY A 147 15.05 15.10 3.94
CA GLY A 147 14.48 15.08 5.28
C GLY A 147 15.13 16.03 6.28
N LYS A 148 16.27 16.68 5.94
CA LYS A 148 16.84 17.73 6.79
C LYS A 148 15.88 18.92 6.92
N LEU A 149 15.09 19.18 5.89
CA LEU A 149 14.10 20.26 5.87
C LEU A 149 13.00 20.09 6.92
N LEU A 150 12.75 18.88 7.39
CA LEU A 150 11.76 18.57 8.42
C LEU A 150 12.20 18.96 9.84
N GLY A 151 13.48 19.32 10.06
CA GLY A 151 13.97 19.67 11.38
C GLY A 151 13.67 18.58 12.42
N ALA A 152 12.99 18.94 13.51
CA ALA A 152 12.60 18.01 14.57
C ALA A 152 11.51 17.02 14.15
N ALA A 153 10.65 17.39 13.21
CA ALA A 153 9.51 16.55 12.79
C ALA A 153 9.93 15.21 12.20
N ILE A 154 11.13 15.11 11.61
CA ILE A 154 11.63 13.82 11.09
C ILE A 154 11.73 12.74 12.17
N ARG A 155 11.92 13.11 13.44
CA ARG A 155 12.06 12.14 14.55
C ARG A 155 10.79 11.34 14.77
N THR A 156 9.64 11.93 14.51
CA THR A 156 8.32 11.32 14.65
C THR A 156 7.72 10.86 13.32
N GLN A 157 8.46 10.89 12.21
CA GLN A 157 8.06 10.20 10.98
C GLN A 157 8.09 8.69 11.21
N ARG A 158 7.15 7.96 10.64
CA ARG A 158 7.18 6.50 10.64
C ARG A 158 8.37 5.97 9.81
N PHE A 159 9.00 4.90 10.28
CA PHE A 159 10.07 4.22 9.52
C PHE A 159 9.51 3.56 8.25
N PRO A 160 10.31 3.44 7.18
CA PRO A 160 9.92 2.67 6.00
C PRO A 160 9.68 1.20 6.35
N SER A 161 8.94 0.49 5.50
CA SER A 161 8.81 -0.96 5.62
C SER A 161 10.18 -1.63 5.54
N PRO A 162 10.43 -2.73 6.29
CA PRO A 162 11.62 -3.54 6.10
C PRO A 162 11.84 -4.04 4.66
N ALA A 163 10.76 -4.20 3.89
CA ALA A 163 10.84 -4.55 2.47
C ALA A 163 11.24 -3.35 1.56
N ALA A 164 11.05 -2.11 2.02
CA ALA A 164 11.36 -0.88 1.29
C ALA A 164 12.66 -0.20 1.77
N SER A 165 13.47 -0.89 2.58
CA SER A 165 14.70 -0.34 3.15
C SER A 165 15.74 -1.44 3.35
N LEU A 166 17.02 -1.08 3.20
CA LEU A 166 18.11 -1.96 3.54
C LEU A 166 18.37 -1.87 5.05
N PHE A 167 18.47 -3.02 5.72
CA PHE A 167 18.64 -3.12 7.18
C PHE A 167 17.54 -2.42 8.01
N GLY A 168 16.38 -2.09 7.41
CA GLY A 168 15.24 -1.46 8.08
C GLY A 168 15.37 0.06 8.27
N TYR A 169 16.42 0.71 7.75
CA TYR A 169 16.62 2.15 7.92
C TYR A 169 17.22 2.87 6.71
N LEU A 170 18.10 2.23 5.92
CA LEU A 170 18.69 2.85 4.73
C LEU A 170 17.69 2.81 3.58
N GLN A 171 17.33 3.98 3.09
CA GLN A 171 16.28 4.10 2.08
C GLN A 171 16.84 3.99 0.65
N TRP A 172 16.02 3.43 -0.26
CA TRP A 172 16.33 3.21 -1.67
C TRP A 172 15.20 3.70 -2.55
N THR A 173 15.57 4.17 -3.73
CA THR A 173 14.61 4.40 -4.81
C THR A 173 14.29 3.09 -5.54
N PHE A 174 13.22 3.09 -6.32
CA PHE A 174 12.93 1.95 -7.20
C PHE A 174 14.04 1.71 -8.23
N ALA A 175 14.60 2.77 -8.81
CA ALA A 175 15.71 2.67 -9.77
C ALA A 175 16.93 2.00 -9.14
N GLU A 176 17.31 2.40 -7.93
CA GLU A 176 18.42 1.77 -7.19
C GLU A 176 18.14 0.31 -6.82
N THR A 177 16.87 -0.03 -6.57
CA THR A 177 16.47 -1.43 -6.34
C THR A 177 16.75 -2.27 -7.59
N TYR A 178 16.44 -1.75 -8.79
CA TYR A 178 16.77 -2.42 -10.05
C TYR A 178 18.27 -2.55 -10.26
N GLU A 179 19.04 -1.50 -9.93
CA GLU A 179 20.52 -1.58 -10.02
C GLU A 179 21.08 -2.70 -9.14
N LEU A 180 20.61 -2.81 -7.91
CA LEU A 180 20.99 -3.89 -6.99
C LEU A 180 20.53 -5.26 -7.47
N LEU A 181 19.27 -5.36 -7.92
CA LEU A 181 18.64 -6.60 -8.35
C LEU A 181 19.36 -7.21 -9.54
N TYR A 182 19.69 -6.38 -10.53
CA TYR A 182 20.34 -6.84 -11.76
C TYR A 182 21.86 -6.64 -11.76
N ARG A 183 22.43 -6.06 -10.70
CA ARG A 183 23.88 -5.76 -10.59
C ARG A 183 24.41 -5.06 -11.83
N THR A 184 23.73 -3.98 -12.24
CA THR A 184 24.11 -3.18 -13.39
C THR A 184 25.48 -2.54 -13.17
N LYS A 185 26.13 -2.07 -14.25
CA LYS A 185 27.44 -1.41 -14.14
C LYS A 185 27.38 -0.24 -13.15
N GLY A 186 28.22 -0.27 -12.11
CA GLY A 186 28.29 0.78 -11.10
C GLY A 186 27.43 0.55 -9.85
N TRP A 187 26.62 -0.52 -9.78
CA TRP A 187 25.75 -0.80 -8.63
C TRP A 187 26.47 -0.78 -7.27
N PHE A 188 27.69 -1.34 -7.22
CA PHE A 188 28.45 -1.40 -5.98
C PHE A 188 28.96 -0.02 -5.53
N THR A 189 29.40 0.81 -6.47
CA THR A 189 29.81 2.20 -6.18
C THR A 189 28.63 3.03 -5.70
N HIS A 190 27.45 2.86 -6.28
CA HIS A 190 26.22 3.52 -5.80
C HIS A 190 25.82 3.03 -4.41
N LEU A 191 25.90 1.72 -4.14
CA LEU A 191 25.65 1.16 -2.82
C LEU A 191 26.58 1.78 -1.78
N VAL A 192 27.90 1.76 -2.04
CA VAL A 192 28.91 2.33 -1.13
C VAL A 192 28.71 3.84 -0.94
N ALA A 193 28.42 4.57 -2.01
CA ALA A 193 28.18 6.02 -1.94
C ALA A 193 26.94 6.35 -1.07
N ASN A 194 25.83 5.61 -1.22
CA ASN A 194 24.63 5.82 -0.42
C ASN A 194 24.85 5.42 1.05
N MET A 195 25.56 4.32 1.30
CA MET A 195 25.98 3.97 2.66
C MET A 195 26.91 5.04 3.25
N GLY A 196 27.85 5.55 2.46
CA GLY A 196 28.74 6.65 2.87
C GLY A 196 27.97 7.90 3.26
N LYS A 197 27.02 8.36 2.42
CA LYS A 197 26.16 9.53 2.74
C LYS A 197 25.41 9.33 4.05
N TYR A 198 24.87 8.13 4.27
CA TYR A 198 24.17 7.80 5.51
C TYR A 198 25.09 7.89 6.74
N TRP A 199 26.28 7.24 6.68
CA TRP A 199 27.19 7.23 7.83
C TRP A 199 27.90 8.56 8.05
N LEU A 200 28.19 9.33 7.01
CA LEU A 200 28.81 10.67 7.13
C LEU A 200 27.88 11.72 7.75
N ASP A 201 26.60 11.44 7.87
CA ASP A 201 25.65 12.29 8.60
C ASP A 201 25.80 12.10 10.13
N LEU A 202 27.03 12.20 10.62
CA LEU A 202 27.42 11.88 11.99
C LEU A 202 26.58 12.58 13.08
N PRO A 203 26.34 13.91 13.03
CA PRO A 203 25.57 14.57 14.08
C PRO A 203 24.17 13.96 14.26
N PHE A 204 23.55 13.53 13.16
CA PHE A 204 22.22 12.93 13.22
C PHE A 204 22.27 11.45 13.63
N ARG A 205 23.35 10.73 13.28
CA ARG A 205 23.56 9.31 13.68
C ARG A 205 23.62 9.11 15.19
N PHE A 206 24.16 10.08 15.93
CA PHE A 206 24.15 10.04 17.41
C PHE A 206 22.75 10.09 18.02
N THR A 207 21.77 10.64 17.31
CA THR A 207 20.42 10.87 17.83
C THR A 207 19.34 10.00 17.16
N SER A 208 19.60 9.46 15.97
CA SER A 208 18.60 8.71 15.20
C SER A 208 19.24 7.76 14.20
N ARG A 209 18.59 6.59 14.01
CA ARG A 209 18.92 5.66 12.94
C ARG A 209 18.21 5.98 11.62
N LYS A 210 17.31 6.97 11.59
CA LYS A 210 16.56 7.32 10.37
C LYS A 210 17.50 7.86 9.31
N ASP A 211 17.27 7.48 8.06
CA ASP A 211 17.89 8.14 6.92
C ASP A 211 17.21 9.50 6.68
N ARG A 212 18.00 10.55 6.43
CA ARG A 212 17.46 11.86 6.04
C ARG A 212 17.31 12.03 4.53
N ARG A 213 17.84 11.12 3.76
CA ARG A 213 17.49 10.95 2.36
C ARG A 213 16.19 10.16 2.30
N LEU A 214 15.05 10.83 2.19
CA LEU A 214 13.76 10.19 2.14
C LEU A 214 13.43 9.77 0.71
N THR A 215 12.94 8.54 0.56
CA THR A 215 12.52 7.95 -0.72
C THR A 215 11.11 7.37 -0.58
N LEU A 216 10.50 7.00 -1.70
CA LEU A 216 9.22 6.29 -1.72
C LEU A 216 8.14 7.00 -0.87
N GLY A 217 7.36 6.25 -0.09
CA GLY A 217 6.34 6.81 0.79
C GLY A 217 6.89 7.76 1.85
N GLY A 218 8.15 7.57 2.26
CA GLY A 218 8.87 8.49 3.14
C GLY A 218 9.07 9.87 2.53
N ALA A 219 9.42 9.94 1.24
CA ALA A 219 9.56 11.20 0.50
C ALA A 219 8.22 11.93 0.34
N LEU A 220 7.18 11.19 -0.08
CA LEU A 220 5.84 11.73 -0.22
C LEU A 220 5.35 12.38 1.09
N THR A 221 5.34 11.59 2.17
CA THR A 221 4.81 12.05 3.44
C THR A 221 5.70 13.12 4.08
N GLY A 222 7.03 13.06 3.87
CA GLY A 222 7.96 14.09 4.32
C GLY A 222 7.69 15.43 3.66
N ALA A 223 7.54 15.46 2.35
CA ALA A 223 7.24 16.69 1.61
C ALA A 223 5.86 17.28 1.96
N LEU A 224 4.82 16.42 2.16
CA LEU A 224 3.51 16.86 2.64
C LEU A 224 3.58 17.40 4.08
N ARG A 225 4.35 16.77 4.97
CA ARG A 225 4.54 17.24 6.34
C ARG A 225 5.22 18.61 6.37
N LEU A 226 6.25 18.81 5.57
CA LEU A 226 6.89 20.13 5.47
C LEU A 226 5.90 21.21 5.04
N ALA A 227 5.08 20.92 4.02
CA ALA A 227 4.06 21.87 3.56
C ALA A 227 3.01 22.18 4.63
N LEU A 228 2.62 21.21 5.46
CA LEU A 228 1.74 21.44 6.62
C LEU A 228 2.39 22.36 7.66
N ASP A 229 3.68 22.13 7.96
CA ASP A 229 4.43 22.99 8.91
C ASP A 229 4.58 24.41 8.37
N GLU A 230 4.88 24.57 7.07
CA GLU A 230 4.95 25.87 6.37
C GLU A 230 3.58 26.59 6.34
N ALA A 231 2.48 25.84 6.23
CA ALA A 231 1.11 26.38 6.29
C ALA A 231 0.59 26.60 7.72
N GLY A 232 1.37 26.28 8.75
CA GLY A 232 0.96 26.44 10.15
C GLY A 232 -0.14 25.46 10.60
N VAL A 233 -0.35 24.34 9.90
CA VAL A 233 -1.38 23.35 10.25
C VAL A 233 -0.88 22.45 11.38
N PRO A 234 -1.53 22.48 12.57
CA PRO A 234 -1.11 21.65 13.69
C PRO A 234 -1.42 20.16 13.45
N VAL A 235 -0.45 19.31 13.82
CA VAL A 235 -0.60 17.85 13.82
C VAL A 235 -0.44 17.35 15.26
N TRP A 236 -1.52 16.86 15.84
CA TRP A 236 -1.52 16.29 17.19
C TRP A 236 -1.29 14.79 17.13
N LEU A 237 -0.14 14.33 17.62
CA LEU A 237 0.23 12.93 17.73
C LEU A 237 -0.19 12.35 19.08
N GLY A 238 -0.35 11.02 19.16
CA GLY A 238 -0.85 10.35 20.37
C GLY A 238 -2.25 10.81 20.77
N CYS A 239 -3.07 11.15 19.77
CA CYS A 239 -4.39 11.75 19.96
C CYS A 239 -5.48 10.93 19.22
N PRO A 240 -5.86 9.74 19.74
CA PRO A 240 -6.88 8.91 19.13
C PRO A 240 -8.27 9.56 19.18
N MET A 241 -8.98 9.54 18.05
CA MET A 241 -10.42 9.84 18.00
C MET A 241 -11.19 8.69 18.65
N ARG A 242 -12.16 9.03 19.49
CA ARG A 242 -13.01 8.09 20.21
C ARG A 242 -14.45 8.10 19.69
N GLU A 243 -14.96 9.29 19.33
CA GLU A 243 -16.36 9.47 18.98
C GLU A 243 -16.53 10.58 17.93
N ILE A 244 -17.52 10.45 17.07
CA ILE A 244 -18.02 11.50 16.19
C ILE A 244 -19.29 12.08 16.84
N VAL A 245 -19.33 13.39 17.01
CA VAL A 245 -20.47 14.09 17.59
C VAL A 245 -21.39 14.54 16.45
N ARG A 246 -22.62 14.04 16.46
CA ARG A 246 -23.68 14.39 15.53
C ARG A 246 -24.82 15.04 16.32
N GLU A 247 -25.23 16.23 15.95
CA GLU A 247 -26.35 16.91 16.59
C GLU A 247 -27.63 16.69 15.79
N ASP A 248 -28.71 16.42 16.52
CA ASP A 248 -29.99 16.02 15.93
C ASP A 248 -31.09 17.06 16.29
N GLU A 249 -30.71 18.35 16.46
CA GLU A 249 -31.63 19.38 16.94
C GLU A 249 -32.80 19.72 15.97
N ASN A 250 -32.66 19.35 14.66
CA ASN A 250 -33.69 19.61 13.65
C ASN A 250 -33.91 18.45 12.64
N GLY A 251 -33.45 17.24 12.93
CA GLY A 251 -33.67 16.06 12.06
C GLY A 251 -32.74 15.92 10.86
N ASP A 252 -31.81 16.85 10.61
CA ASP A 252 -30.80 16.75 9.53
C ASP A 252 -29.42 16.35 10.03
N GLY A 253 -29.29 16.09 11.33
CA GLY A 253 -28.17 15.37 11.96
C GLY A 253 -26.77 15.69 11.45
N ARG A 254 -26.36 16.97 11.50
CA ARG A 254 -25.02 17.37 11.07
C ARG A 254 -23.95 16.89 12.04
N VAL A 255 -22.78 16.50 11.53
CA VAL A 255 -21.58 16.30 12.35
C VAL A 255 -21.01 17.65 12.76
N THR A 256 -20.96 17.88 14.08
CA THR A 256 -20.54 19.15 14.71
C THR A 256 -19.18 19.07 15.38
N GLY A 257 -18.61 17.85 15.52
CA GLY A 257 -17.29 17.68 16.10
C GLY A 257 -16.89 16.23 16.33
N ILE A 258 -15.83 16.08 17.08
CA ILE A 258 -15.30 14.77 17.53
C ILE A 258 -14.88 14.83 19.00
N VAL A 259 -14.83 13.68 19.65
CA VAL A 259 -14.14 13.48 20.91
C VAL A 259 -12.82 12.76 20.66
N VAL A 260 -11.73 13.32 21.14
CA VAL A 260 -10.40 12.71 21.11
C VAL A 260 -9.89 12.47 22.51
N GLU A 261 -8.89 11.60 22.65
CA GLU A 261 -8.15 11.45 23.90
C GLU A 261 -6.78 12.10 23.75
N ARG A 262 -6.41 13.01 24.65
CA ARG A 262 -5.11 13.68 24.64
C ARG A 262 -4.54 13.71 26.05
N GLY A 263 -3.35 13.12 26.21
CA GLY A 263 -2.72 13.01 27.54
C GLY A 263 -3.57 12.23 28.56
N GLY A 264 -4.33 11.22 28.11
CA GLY A 264 -5.20 10.42 28.97
C GLY A 264 -6.52 11.10 29.36
N LYS A 265 -6.86 12.25 28.78
CA LYS A 265 -8.10 12.96 29.04
C LYS A 265 -8.93 13.12 27.76
N PRO A 266 -10.27 12.95 27.85
CA PRO A 266 -11.14 13.28 26.73
C PRO A 266 -11.12 14.78 26.45
N LEU A 267 -11.15 15.15 25.18
CA LEU A 267 -11.17 16.52 24.70
C LEU A 267 -12.17 16.62 23.54
N ARG A 268 -13.10 17.55 23.62
CA ARG A 268 -14.15 17.79 22.62
C ARG A 268 -13.69 18.86 21.63
N ILE A 269 -13.67 18.51 20.35
CA ILE A 269 -13.26 19.41 19.27
C ILE A 269 -14.45 19.66 18.37
N GLY A 270 -14.95 20.89 18.40
CA GLY A 270 -16.03 21.36 17.51
C GLY A 270 -15.52 21.72 16.12
N VAL A 271 -16.36 21.50 15.10
CA VAL A 271 -16.05 21.88 13.72
C VAL A 271 -17.13 22.78 13.13
N ARG A 272 -16.69 23.85 12.42
CA ARG A 272 -17.65 24.75 11.72
C ARG A 272 -18.03 24.20 10.36
N LYS A 273 -17.14 23.46 9.69
CA LYS A 273 -17.33 22.94 8.32
C LYS A 273 -17.51 21.42 8.28
N GLY A 274 -16.64 20.64 8.93
CA GLY A 274 -16.79 19.20 8.98
C GLY A 274 -15.55 18.43 9.40
N VAL A 275 -15.66 17.10 9.33
CA VAL A 275 -14.64 16.11 9.70
C VAL A 275 -14.27 15.28 8.48
N VAL A 276 -12.96 15.09 8.25
CA VAL A 276 -12.43 14.18 7.23
C VAL A 276 -11.80 12.97 7.90
N LEU A 277 -12.37 11.79 7.70
CA LEU A 277 -11.86 10.52 8.19
C LEU A 277 -10.81 9.96 7.23
N ALA A 278 -9.54 9.90 7.64
CA ALA A 278 -8.39 9.47 6.86
C ALA A 278 -7.46 8.53 7.65
N ALA A 279 -8.01 7.81 8.65
CA ALA A 279 -7.25 7.01 9.63
C ALA A 279 -6.87 5.59 9.14
N GLY A 280 -7.01 5.31 7.85
CA GLY A 280 -6.71 4.01 7.26
C GLY A 280 -7.82 2.97 7.46
N GLY A 281 -7.50 1.70 7.19
CA GLY A 281 -8.44 0.59 7.28
C GLY A 281 -8.47 -0.09 8.66
N PHE A 282 -8.91 -1.36 8.65
CA PHE A 282 -8.99 -2.20 9.87
C PHE A 282 -8.10 -3.46 9.80
N ASP A 283 -7.11 -3.43 8.94
CA ASP A 283 -6.25 -4.58 8.63
C ASP A 283 -5.49 -5.14 9.85
N LYS A 284 -5.33 -4.37 10.91
CA LYS A 284 -4.73 -4.81 12.18
C LYS A 284 -5.73 -5.12 13.30
N ASN A 285 -7.03 -5.03 13.02
CA ASN A 285 -8.07 -5.39 13.98
C ASN A 285 -8.56 -6.83 13.73
N GLN A 286 -8.07 -7.79 14.53
CA GLN A 286 -8.42 -9.20 14.36
C GLN A 286 -9.93 -9.43 14.47
N GLN A 287 -10.59 -8.80 15.45
CA GLN A 287 -12.04 -8.96 15.64
C GLN A 287 -12.85 -8.47 14.44
N MET A 288 -12.47 -7.33 13.84
CA MET A 288 -13.14 -6.83 12.63
C MET A 288 -12.86 -7.74 11.43
N ARG A 289 -11.65 -8.33 11.32
CA ARG A 289 -11.35 -9.30 10.26
C ARG A 289 -12.19 -10.56 10.40
N ASP A 290 -12.27 -11.13 11.58
CA ASP A 290 -13.05 -12.35 11.84
C ASP A 290 -14.53 -12.14 11.48
N ALA A 291 -15.05 -10.94 11.75
CA ALA A 291 -16.43 -10.59 11.45
C ALA A 291 -16.70 -10.28 9.96
N ASN A 292 -15.72 -9.76 9.22
CA ASN A 292 -15.99 -9.16 7.90
C ASN A 292 -15.12 -9.73 6.77
N ALA A 293 -13.89 -10.17 7.02
CA ALA A 293 -12.91 -10.49 5.99
C ALA A 293 -12.38 -11.94 6.06
N PRO A 294 -13.24 -12.95 5.86
CA PRO A 294 -12.90 -14.35 6.06
C PRO A 294 -11.80 -14.88 5.10
N LEU A 295 -11.60 -14.23 3.95
CA LEU A 295 -10.51 -14.58 3.03
C LEU A 295 -9.13 -14.14 3.54
N TYR A 296 -9.06 -13.16 4.45
CA TYR A 296 -7.84 -12.57 4.99
C TYR A 296 -7.87 -12.57 6.52
N PRO A 297 -7.96 -13.75 7.17
CA PRO A 297 -8.34 -13.83 8.58
C PRO A 297 -7.25 -13.39 9.55
N GLN A 298 -5.98 -13.29 9.13
CA GLN A 298 -4.87 -13.07 10.04
C GLN A 298 -4.31 -11.65 9.96
N ALA A 299 -4.61 -10.81 10.95
CA ALA A 299 -4.13 -9.44 11.05
C ALA A 299 -2.58 -9.32 11.03
N LYS A 300 -1.85 -10.30 11.56
CA LYS A 300 -0.38 -10.32 11.57
C LYS A 300 0.22 -10.42 10.15
N LEU A 301 -0.52 -10.95 9.18
CA LEU A 301 -0.07 -11.09 7.79
C LEU A 301 -0.25 -9.82 6.97
N SER A 302 -0.95 -8.79 7.48
CA SER A 302 -1.03 -7.51 6.79
C SER A 302 0.31 -6.76 6.81
N GLY A 303 0.66 -6.14 5.68
CA GLY A 303 1.77 -5.19 5.56
C GLY A 303 1.47 -3.80 6.13
N GLY A 304 0.22 -3.53 6.53
CA GLY A 304 -0.18 -2.26 7.12
C GLY A 304 0.44 -1.99 8.50
N VAL A 305 0.30 -0.75 8.97
CA VAL A 305 0.82 -0.35 10.28
C VAL A 305 -0.10 -0.80 11.41
N THR A 306 0.47 -1.05 12.60
CA THR A 306 -0.26 -1.58 13.76
C THR A 306 -1.40 -0.70 14.23
N SER A 307 -1.39 0.58 13.87
CA SER A 307 -2.43 1.55 14.21
C SER A 307 -3.69 1.47 13.31
N ASN A 308 -3.73 0.65 12.27
CA ASN A 308 -4.91 0.47 11.41
C ASN A 308 -5.94 -0.46 12.06
N THR A 309 -6.74 0.04 12.98
CA THR A 309 -7.68 -0.75 13.79
C THR A 309 -9.16 -0.46 13.51
N GLY A 310 -9.46 0.33 12.45
CA GLY A 310 -10.83 0.59 12.00
C GLY A 310 -11.66 1.49 12.91
N ASP A 311 -11.02 2.29 13.77
CA ASP A 311 -11.73 3.12 14.76
C ASP A 311 -12.68 4.10 14.09
N SER A 312 -12.21 4.78 13.04
CA SER A 312 -13.01 5.75 12.30
C SER A 312 -14.14 5.10 11.49
N ILE A 313 -13.95 3.88 10.99
CA ILE A 313 -15.01 3.13 10.29
C ILE A 313 -16.13 2.79 11.28
N ARG A 314 -15.78 2.29 12.48
CA ARG A 314 -16.76 1.99 13.53
C ARG A 314 -17.46 3.25 14.02
N ALA A 315 -16.73 4.34 14.24
CA ALA A 315 -17.31 5.60 14.67
C ALA A 315 -18.26 6.20 13.61
N GLY A 316 -17.91 6.08 12.33
CA GLY A 316 -18.81 6.47 11.23
C GLY A 316 -20.08 5.63 11.19
N ALA A 317 -19.94 4.31 11.28
CA ALA A 317 -21.10 3.42 11.34
C ALA A 317 -22.02 3.71 12.56
N ALA A 318 -21.44 4.06 13.70
CA ALA A 318 -22.21 4.41 14.92
C ALA A 318 -23.06 5.68 14.76
N VAL A 319 -22.70 6.58 13.82
CA VAL A 319 -23.50 7.78 13.51
C VAL A 319 -24.36 7.60 12.25
N GLY A 320 -24.57 6.35 11.80
CA GLY A 320 -25.49 6.01 10.71
C GLY A 320 -24.84 5.94 9.32
N ALA A 321 -23.52 5.94 9.21
CA ALA A 321 -22.86 5.75 7.91
C ALA A 321 -23.03 4.33 7.38
N GLY A 322 -23.36 4.20 6.10
CA GLY A 322 -23.34 2.93 5.38
C GLY A 322 -21.90 2.44 5.18
N THR A 323 -21.73 1.12 5.06
CA THR A 323 -20.44 0.48 4.77
C THR A 323 -20.50 -0.35 3.49
N MET A 324 -19.36 -0.58 2.85
CA MET A 324 -19.29 -1.37 1.62
C MET A 324 -17.97 -2.13 1.54
N ASN A 325 -18.02 -3.35 0.98
CA ASN A 325 -16.86 -4.19 0.66
C ASN A 325 -15.95 -4.52 1.87
N LEU A 326 -16.49 -4.60 3.09
CA LEU A 326 -15.71 -4.90 4.30
C LEU A 326 -15.03 -6.29 4.23
N GLN A 327 -15.53 -7.20 3.38
CA GLN A 327 -14.94 -8.51 3.14
C GLN A 327 -13.63 -8.46 2.34
N SER A 328 -13.30 -7.33 1.74
CA SER A 328 -12.23 -7.19 0.77
C SER A 328 -10.98 -6.51 1.34
N ALA A 329 -9.84 -6.86 0.75
CA ALA A 329 -8.53 -6.29 1.08
C ALA A 329 -7.69 -6.09 -0.19
N TRP A 330 -6.71 -5.21 -0.10
CA TRP A 330 -5.63 -5.09 -1.07
C TRP A 330 -4.71 -6.31 -0.96
N ALA A 331 -5.12 -7.43 -1.57
CA ALA A 331 -4.47 -8.73 -1.45
C ALA A 331 -3.02 -8.69 -1.89
N ALA A 332 -2.16 -9.40 -1.19
CA ALA A 332 -0.76 -9.59 -1.58
C ALA A 332 -0.18 -10.85 -0.94
N PRO A 333 0.71 -11.59 -1.63
CA PRO A 333 1.52 -12.61 -1.00
C PRO A 333 2.50 -11.96 -0.02
N VAL A 334 2.63 -12.54 1.17
CA VAL A 334 3.51 -12.00 2.21
C VAL A 334 4.38 -13.09 2.85
N PHE A 335 5.61 -12.73 3.17
CA PHE A 335 6.45 -13.49 4.10
C PHE A 335 6.18 -13.02 5.51
N TYR A 336 5.98 -13.94 6.44
CA TYR A 336 5.93 -13.61 7.86
C TYR A 336 7.22 -14.03 8.54
N VAL A 337 7.97 -13.05 9.00
CA VAL A 337 9.24 -13.26 9.71
C VAL A 337 8.97 -13.18 11.21
N PRO A 338 9.25 -14.24 12.00
CA PRO A 338 9.07 -14.22 13.45
C PRO A 338 9.78 -13.04 14.10
N GLY A 339 9.04 -12.29 14.92
CA GLY A 339 9.53 -11.09 15.61
C GLY A 339 9.26 -9.79 14.88
N GLU A 340 8.68 -9.80 13.68
CA GLU A 340 8.22 -8.60 12.98
C GLU A 340 6.74 -8.32 13.25
N ASP A 341 6.37 -7.04 13.22
CA ASP A 341 5.02 -6.55 13.52
C ASP A 341 4.06 -6.66 12.34
N ARG A 342 4.57 -7.05 11.16
CA ARG A 342 3.80 -7.09 9.89
C ARG A 342 4.34 -8.11 8.90
N GLY A 343 3.50 -8.46 7.91
CA GLY A 343 3.92 -9.21 6.74
C GLY A 343 4.86 -8.40 5.84
N ARG A 344 5.87 -9.04 5.26
CA ARG A 344 6.70 -8.47 4.18
C ARG A 344 6.11 -8.86 2.83
N LEU A 345 5.79 -7.87 1.99
CA LEU A 345 5.31 -8.13 0.65
C LEU A 345 6.33 -8.90 -0.17
N CYS A 346 5.82 -9.85 -0.96
CA CYS A 346 6.53 -10.49 -2.06
C CYS A 346 6.01 -9.89 -3.38
N THR A 347 6.75 -8.97 -3.96
CA THR A 347 6.31 -8.23 -5.16
C THR A 347 7.03 -8.66 -6.43
N ILE A 348 8.30 -8.34 -6.55
CA ILE A 348 9.14 -8.57 -7.75
C ILE A 348 9.68 -10.00 -7.75
N GLU A 349 10.08 -10.51 -6.61
CA GLU A 349 10.88 -11.72 -6.44
C GLU A 349 10.26 -12.94 -7.11
N ARG A 350 8.93 -13.07 -7.01
CA ARG A 350 8.19 -14.21 -7.55
C ARG A 350 8.11 -14.24 -9.08
N ALA A 351 8.32 -13.09 -9.76
CA ALA A 351 8.35 -13.01 -11.21
C ALA A 351 9.73 -13.37 -11.80
N LEU A 352 10.79 -13.32 -10.98
CA LEU A 352 12.15 -13.60 -11.43
C LEU A 352 12.37 -15.07 -11.80
N PRO A 353 13.23 -15.39 -12.78
CA PRO A 353 13.41 -16.75 -13.28
C PRO A 353 14.17 -17.64 -12.29
N GLY A 354 13.72 -18.89 -12.13
CA GLY A 354 14.35 -19.90 -11.25
C GLY A 354 13.69 -20.04 -9.89
N CYS A 355 12.43 -19.66 -9.77
CA CYS A 355 11.57 -19.96 -8.62
C CYS A 355 10.16 -20.33 -9.07
N ILE A 356 9.45 -21.09 -8.23
CA ILE A 356 8.03 -21.42 -8.37
C ILE A 356 7.34 -21.29 -7.01
N MET A 357 6.00 -21.13 -7.03
CA MET A 357 5.17 -21.21 -5.84
C MET A 357 4.35 -22.50 -5.88
N VAL A 358 4.36 -23.23 -4.77
CA VAL A 358 3.58 -24.47 -4.63
C VAL A 358 2.71 -24.42 -3.37
N ASN A 359 1.57 -25.11 -3.41
CA ASN A 359 0.72 -25.37 -2.25
C ASN A 359 1.32 -26.44 -1.32
N GLN A 360 0.61 -26.82 -0.26
CA GLN A 360 1.06 -27.86 0.68
C GLN A 360 1.12 -29.26 0.09
N ARG A 361 0.50 -29.49 -1.09
CA ARG A 361 0.56 -30.76 -1.83
C ARG A 361 1.73 -30.81 -2.82
N GLY A 362 2.51 -29.74 -2.95
CA GLY A 362 3.62 -29.66 -3.92
C GLY A 362 3.18 -29.26 -5.33
N GLU A 363 1.97 -28.76 -5.53
CA GLU A 363 1.40 -28.38 -6.82
C GLU A 363 1.52 -26.85 -7.05
N ARG A 364 1.91 -26.44 -8.27
CA ARG A 364 1.68 -25.06 -8.75
C ARG A 364 0.19 -24.87 -9.00
N TYR A 365 -0.34 -23.69 -8.71
CA TYR A 365 -1.77 -23.41 -8.85
C TYR A 365 -2.08 -21.99 -9.35
N LEU A 366 -1.05 -21.20 -9.69
CA LEU A 366 -1.20 -19.83 -10.15
C LEU A 366 -0.02 -19.38 -11.02
N ASN A 367 -0.18 -18.23 -11.71
CA ASN A 367 0.90 -17.51 -12.35
C ASN A 367 1.66 -16.67 -11.30
N GLU A 368 2.88 -17.06 -10.98
CA GLU A 368 3.70 -16.35 -9.99
C GLU A 368 4.07 -14.95 -10.43
N ALA A 369 4.15 -14.67 -11.73
CA ALA A 369 4.50 -13.35 -12.26
C ALA A 369 3.31 -12.39 -12.36
N ALA A 370 2.07 -12.86 -12.25
CA ALA A 370 0.89 -12.00 -12.25
C ALA A 370 0.97 -10.95 -11.13
N SER A 371 0.14 -9.91 -11.17
CA SER A 371 0.17 -8.85 -10.15
C SER A 371 0.03 -9.43 -8.73
N TYR A 372 0.68 -8.80 -7.76
CA TYR A 372 0.61 -9.30 -6.37
C TYR A 372 -0.82 -9.36 -5.84
N HIS A 373 -1.71 -8.49 -6.35
CA HIS A 373 -3.11 -8.51 -5.96
C HIS A 373 -3.80 -9.78 -6.46
N VAL A 374 -3.64 -10.12 -7.74
CA VAL A 374 -4.18 -11.35 -8.33
C VAL A 374 -3.60 -12.57 -7.63
N THR A 375 -2.27 -12.63 -7.47
CA THR A 375 -1.60 -13.74 -6.79
C THR A 375 -2.12 -13.91 -5.36
N GLY A 376 -2.24 -12.80 -4.59
CA GLY A 376 -2.77 -12.84 -3.22
C GLY A 376 -4.23 -13.30 -3.15
N GLN A 377 -5.07 -12.87 -4.11
CA GLN A 377 -6.46 -13.33 -4.21
C GLN A 377 -6.54 -14.83 -4.53
N GLU A 378 -5.74 -15.32 -5.48
CA GLU A 378 -5.71 -16.75 -5.82
C GLU A 378 -5.25 -17.60 -4.63
N MET A 379 -4.22 -17.16 -3.90
CA MET A 379 -3.80 -17.83 -2.66
C MET A 379 -4.93 -17.89 -1.63
N ALA A 380 -5.64 -16.78 -1.43
CA ALA A 380 -6.74 -16.70 -0.47
C ALA A 380 -7.95 -17.59 -0.90
N ARG A 381 -8.29 -17.60 -2.19
CA ARG A 381 -9.33 -18.46 -2.75
C ARG A 381 -8.95 -19.93 -2.62
N ARG A 382 -7.71 -20.30 -3.01
CA ARG A 382 -7.21 -21.67 -2.87
C ARG A 382 -7.24 -22.13 -1.42
N GLN A 383 -6.86 -21.27 -0.48
CA GLN A 383 -6.94 -21.58 0.95
C GLN A 383 -8.38 -21.81 1.41
N ARG A 384 -9.32 -20.97 0.97
CA ARG A 384 -10.74 -21.13 1.31
C ARG A 384 -11.31 -22.43 0.75
N ASP A 385 -11.02 -22.74 -0.52
CA ASP A 385 -11.69 -23.81 -1.27
C ASP A 385 -11.06 -25.19 -1.01
N HIS A 386 -9.76 -25.24 -0.70
CA HIS A 386 -8.99 -26.48 -0.56
C HIS A 386 -8.21 -26.61 0.75
N GLY A 387 -8.01 -25.53 1.50
CA GLY A 387 -7.30 -25.55 2.79
C GLY A 387 -5.79 -25.76 2.70
N ASP A 388 -5.17 -25.66 1.52
CA ASP A 388 -3.80 -26.10 1.25
C ASP A 388 -2.82 -25.00 0.79
N ALA A 389 -3.19 -23.71 0.90
CA ALA A 389 -2.37 -22.58 0.43
C ALA A 389 -1.88 -21.63 1.53
N SER A 390 -2.03 -21.98 2.81
CA SER A 390 -1.54 -21.16 3.92
C SER A 390 -0.81 -22.01 4.98
N PRO A 391 0.55 -22.12 4.91
CA PRO A 391 1.41 -21.48 3.91
C PRO A 391 1.41 -22.18 2.56
N SER A 392 1.65 -21.40 1.50
CA SER A 392 2.29 -21.92 0.30
C SER A 392 3.80 -21.82 0.46
N TRP A 393 4.57 -22.33 -0.50
CA TRP A 393 6.02 -22.33 -0.44
C TRP A 393 6.63 -21.74 -1.72
N MET A 394 7.52 -20.75 -1.57
CA MET A 394 8.41 -20.33 -2.64
C MET A 394 9.57 -21.30 -2.71
N ILE A 395 9.70 -22.05 -3.81
CA ILE A 395 10.77 -23.00 -4.08
C ILE A 395 11.73 -22.38 -5.09
N PHE A 396 13.01 -22.40 -4.81
CA PHE A 396 14.04 -21.82 -5.69
C PHE A 396 15.37 -22.57 -5.57
N ASP A 397 16.20 -22.48 -6.60
CA ASP A 397 17.49 -23.15 -6.67
C ASP A 397 18.65 -22.31 -6.15
N ASN A 398 19.85 -22.88 -6.11
CA ASN A 398 21.05 -22.23 -5.64
C ASN A 398 21.46 -21.02 -6.50
N ARG A 399 21.22 -21.08 -7.81
CA ARG A 399 21.49 -19.98 -8.71
C ARG A 399 20.61 -18.78 -8.39
N TYR A 400 19.29 -18.99 -8.19
CA TYR A 400 18.38 -17.95 -7.73
C TYR A 400 18.85 -17.38 -6.40
N ARG A 401 19.15 -18.23 -5.42
CA ARG A 401 19.59 -17.85 -4.06
C ARG A 401 20.75 -16.86 -4.04
N HIS A 402 21.69 -17.01 -4.95
CA HIS A 402 22.87 -16.13 -5.04
C HIS A 402 22.68 -14.94 -5.99
N GLN A 403 21.70 -15.02 -6.89
CA GLN A 403 21.45 -13.99 -7.88
C GLN A 403 20.45 -12.95 -7.40
N PHE A 404 19.35 -13.38 -6.78
CA PHE A 404 18.21 -12.54 -6.47
C PHE A 404 17.82 -12.59 -4.99
N PRO A 405 17.19 -11.53 -4.44
CA PRO A 405 16.53 -11.61 -3.14
C PRO A 405 15.31 -12.52 -3.21
N MET A 406 14.93 -13.12 -2.09
CA MET A 406 13.64 -13.77 -1.91
C MET A 406 13.01 -13.26 -0.62
N GLY A 407 12.20 -12.19 -0.72
CA GLY A 407 11.61 -11.50 0.41
C GLY A 407 12.67 -11.06 1.43
N PRO A 408 12.67 -11.65 2.65
CA PRO A 408 13.62 -11.27 3.69
C PRO A 408 15.05 -11.81 3.46
N LEU A 409 15.24 -12.70 2.48
CA LEU A 409 16.51 -13.38 2.22
C LEU A 409 17.34 -12.59 1.20
N LEU A 410 18.44 -12.01 1.65
CA LEU A 410 19.36 -11.23 0.78
C LEU A 410 20.35 -12.15 0.05
N PRO A 411 20.62 -11.93 -1.25
CA PRO A 411 21.37 -12.87 -2.09
C PRO A 411 22.86 -13.04 -1.73
N LEU A 412 23.53 -11.99 -1.29
CA LEU A 412 24.96 -12.00 -0.98
C LEU A 412 25.28 -12.27 0.49
N VAL A 413 24.25 -12.40 1.32
CA VAL A 413 24.41 -12.66 2.74
C VAL A 413 24.35 -14.18 2.97
N PRO A 414 25.40 -14.81 3.54
CA PRO A 414 25.38 -16.23 3.87
C PRO A 414 24.22 -16.60 4.79
N ASP A 415 23.70 -17.84 4.68
CA ASP A 415 22.54 -18.28 5.44
C ASP A 415 22.70 -18.12 6.95
N TRP A 416 23.92 -18.34 7.49
CA TRP A 416 24.22 -18.21 8.92
C TRP A 416 24.26 -16.75 9.42
N LEU A 417 24.47 -15.76 8.52
CA LEU A 417 24.44 -14.33 8.82
C LEU A 417 23.04 -13.70 8.68
N GLN A 418 22.06 -14.43 8.12
CA GLN A 418 20.68 -13.96 8.07
C GLN A 418 20.13 -13.73 9.47
N SER A 419 19.12 -12.87 9.61
CA SER A 419 18.48 -12.61 10.90
C SER A 419 17.94 -13.91 11.52
N ARG A 420 17.81 -13.94 12.85
CA ARG A 420 17.26 -15.12 13.56
C ARG A 420 15.90 -15.52 13.00
N GLY A 421 15.01 -14.56 12.76
CA GLY A 421 13.67 -14.82 12.22
C GLY A 421 13.73 -15.46 10.84
N VAL A 422 14.59 -14.97 9.96
CA VAL A 422 14.79 -15.54 8.60
C VAL A 422 15.31 -16.96 8.67
N ARG A 423 16.32 -17.22 9.52
CA ARG A 423 16.86 -18.59 9.70
C ARG A 423 15.81 -19.59 10.24
N GLN A 424 14.85 -19.11 11.01
CA GLN A 424 13.77 -19.96 11.52
C GLN A 424 12.80 -20.44 10.43
N ILE A 425 12.63 -19.68 9.36
CA ILE A 425 11.69 -19.99 8.27
C ILE A 425 12.35 -20.57 7.03
N LEU A 426 13.64 -20.34 6.81
CA LEU A 426 14.39 -20.87 5.66
C LEU A 426 14.54 -22.38 5.77
N ARG A 427 14.24 -23.10 4.69
CA ARG A 427 14.51 -24.52 4.54
C ARG A 427 15.45 -24.73 3.36
N LYS A 428 16.27 -25.77 3.44
CA LYS A 428 17.31 -26.10 2.44
C LYS A 428 17.44 -27.61 2.31
N GLY A 429 17.55 -28.12 1.09
CA GLY A 429 17.80 -29.53 0.76
C GLY A 429 18.82 -29.66 -0.35
N GLN A 430 19.61 -30.74 -0.39
CA GLN A 430 20.57 -31.00 -1.47
C GLN A 430 19.86 -31.38 -2.77
N SER A 431 18.70 -32.04 -2.67
CA SER A 431 17.80 -32.33 -3.76
C SER A 431 16.40 -31.76 -3.49
N VAL A 432 15.55 -31.80 -4.51
CA VAL A 432 14.12 -31.37 -4.40
C VAL A 432 13.38 -32.30 -3.44
N GLU A 433 13.66 -33.59 -3.46
CA GLU A 433 13.04 -34.60 -2.59
C GLU A 433 13.44 -34.38 -1.12
N GLU A 434 14.74 -34.10 -0.87
CA GLU A 434 15.21 -33.77 0.49
C GLU A 434 14.53 -32.48 1.00
N LEU A 435 14.41 -31.47 0.13
CA LEU A 435 13.74 -30.22 0.50
C LEU A 435 12.26 -30.48 0.83
N ALA A 436 11.56 -31.27 0.01
CA ALA A 436 10.16 -31.66 0.23
C ALA A 436 9.98 -32.35 1.58
N ALA A 437 10.80 -33.34 1.90
CA ALA A 437 10.77 -34.00 3.21
C ALA A 437 10.98 -33.04 4.37
N ARG A 438 11.87 -32.04 4.22
CA ARG A 438 12.16 -31.01 5.26
C ARG A 438 11.00 -30.04 5.50
N ILE A 439 10.12 -29.84 4.51
CA ILE A 439 8.93 -28.98 4.63
C ILE A 439 7.65 -29.77 4.88
N GLY A 440 7.77 -31.10 5.10
CA GLY A 440 6.63 -31.98 5.37
C GLY A 440 5.74 -32.24 4.15
N MET A 441 6.31 -32.20 2.95
CA MET A 441 5.63 -32.38 1.67
C MET A 441 6.00 -33.74 1.06
N ASP A 442 5.12 -34.32 0.26
CA ASP A 442 5.42 -35.54 -0.49
C ASP A 442 6.60 -35.29 -1.48
N PRO A 443 7.75 -36.00 -1.32
CA PRO A 443 8.90 -35.84 -2.19
C PRO A 443 8.61 -36.09 -3.66
N ALA A 444 7.79 -37.07 -3.98
CA ALA A 444 7.45 -37.42 -5.36
C ALA A 444 6.57 -36.33 -6.01
N ALA A 445 5.62 -35.77 -5.27
CA ALA A 445 4.75 -34.71 -5.74
C ALA A 445 5.54 -33.43 -6.10
N LEU A 446 6.43 -32.96 -5.20
CA LEU A 446 7.24 -31.76 -5.46
C LEU A 446 8.24 -32.01 -6.60
N ALA A 447 8.90 -33.17 -6.63
CA ALA A 447 9.85 -33.51 -7.69
C ALA A 447 9.16 -33.58 -9.06
N GLY A 448 7.98 -34.16 -9.13
CA GLY A 448 7.14 -34.20 -10.34
C GLY A 448 6.76 -32.81 -10.84
N THR A 449 6.34 -31.93 -9.94
CA THR A 449 6.00 -30.53 -10.26
C THR A 449 7.21 -29.77 -10.80
N VAL A 450 8.37 -29.89 -10.14
CA VAL A 450 9.62 -29.24 -10.58
C VAL A 450 10.07 -29.79 -11.94
N ALA A 451 10.01 -31.11 -12.14
CA ALA A 451 10.37 -31.73 -13.41
C ALA A 451 9.48 -31.24 -14.57
N GLN A 452 8.16 -31.21 -14.37
CA GLN A 452 7.21 -30.71 -15.37
C GLN A 452 7.47 -29.23 -15.68
N PHE A 453 7.65 -28.39 -14.65
CA PHE A 453 7.98 -26.98 -14.84
C PHE A 453 9.27 -26.81 -15.63
N ASN A 454 10.32 -27.57 -15.29
CA ASN A 454 11.63 -27.46 -15.93
C ASN A 454 11.59 -27.75 -17.43
N VAL A 455 10.78 -28.73 -17.87
CA VAL A 455 10.60 -29.05 -19.31
C VAL A 455 10.10 -27.82 -20.07
N HIS A 456 9.04 -27.19 -19.59
CA HIS A 456 8.45 -26.02 -20.25
C HIS A 456 9.28 -24.74 -20.07
N ALA A 457 9.87 -24.56 -18.91
CA ALA A 457 10.71 -23.40 -18.63
C ALA A 457 11.99 -23.38 -19.48
N ALA A 458 12.53 -24.53 -19.84
CA ALA A 458 13.66 -24.64 -20.77
C ALA A 458 13.32 -24.12 -22.18
N GLU A 459 12.06 -24.24 -22.58
CA GLU A 459 11.53 -23.73 -23.85
C GLU A 459 11.01 -22.27 -23.73
N GLY A 460 11.07 -21.69 -22.54
CA GLY A 460 10.56 -20.35 -22.27
C GLY A 460 9.03 -20.22 -22.32
N ARG A 461 8.32 -21.30 -22.07
CA ARG A 461 6.84 -21.37 -22.09
C ARG A 461 6.27 -21.87 -20.77
N ASP A 462 5.10 -21.41 -20.40
CA ASP A 462 4.29 -21.95 -19.30
C ASP A 462 2.86 -22.22 -19.79
N PRO A 463 2.61 -23.39 -20.37
CA PRO A 463 1.31 -23.71 -20.99
C PRO A 463 0.18 -23.86 -19.98
N VAL A 464 0.48 -23.89 -18.67
CA VAL A 464 -0.52 -24.10 -17.62
C VAL A 464 -1.01 -22.77 -17.03
N PHE A 465 -0.09 -21.85 -16.73
CA PHE A 465 -0.41 -20.61 -16.05
C PHE A 465 -0.01 -19.36 -16.85
N HIS A 466 0.54 -19.51 -18.05
CA HIS A 466 0.89 -18.41 -18.97
C HIS A 466 1.88 -17.39 -18.39
N ARG A 467 2.76 -17.85 -17.48
CA ARG A 467 3.73 -16.99 -16.81
C ARG A 467 4.71 -16.36 -17.81
N GLY A 468 4.82 -15.03 -17.76
CA GLY A 468 5.70 -14.26 -18.64
C GLY A 468 5.10 -13.96 -20.01
N GLU A 469 3.79 -14.12 -20.21
CA GLU A 469 3.11 -13.74 -21.45
C GLU A 469 2.59 -12.30 -21.38
N ALA A 470 2.00 -11.88 -20.25
CA ALA A 470 1.49 -10.53 -20.06
C ALA A 470 2.59 -9.47 -20.00
N ALA A 471 2.27 -8.23 -20.41
CA ALA A 471 3.18 -7.09 -20.32
C ALA A 471 3.66 -6.85 -18.88
N TYR A 472 2.77 -6.97 -17.93
CA TYR A 472 3.08 -6.84 -16.50
C TYR A 472 4.08 -7.91 -16.01
N ASP A 473 3.89 -9.17 -16.39
CA ASP A 473 4.77 -10.28 -16.00
C ASP A 473 6.22 -10.01 -16.43
N LYS A 474 6.37 -9.63 -17.71
CA LYS A 474 7.69 -9.38 -18.33
C LYS A 474 8.45 -8.22 -17.68
N MET A 475 7.72 -7.22 -17.20
CA MET A 475 8.33 -6.05 -16.57
C MET A 475 9.13 -6.41 -15.32
N TYR A 476 8.67 -7.35 -14.52
CA TYR A 476 9.35 -7.79 -13.30
C TYR A 476 10.25 -9.03 -13.50
N GLY A 477 10.32 -9.56 -14.71
CA GLY A 477 11.27 -10.61 -15.08
C GLY A 477 12.72 -10.09 -15.20
N ASP A 478 13.67 -10.99 -15.33
CA ASP A 478 15.05 -10.61 -15.65
C ASP A 478 15.20 -10.36 -17.16
N TYR A 479 15.19 -9.10 -17.58
CA TYR A 479 15.30 -8.71 -18.99
C TYR A 479 16.57 -9.22 -19.70
N ARG A 480 17.59 -9.68 -18.95
CA ARG A 480 18.82 -10.28 -19.47
C ARG A 480 18.67 -11.77 -19.76
N HIS A 481 17.59 -12.38 -19.31
CA HIS A 481 17.30 -13.80 -19.48
C HIS A 481 16.27 -14.00 -20.60
N GLY A 482 16.58 -14.89 -21.54
CA GLY A 482 15.71 -15.28 -22.65
C GLY A 482 15.55 -16.78 -22.77
N PRO A 483 14.54 -17.24 -23.51
CA PRO A 483 13.57 -16.48 -24.32
C PRO A 483 12.44 -15.80 -23.52
N ASN A 484 12.19 -16.21 -22.28
CA ASN A 484 11.17 -15.64 -21.40
C ASN A 484 11.84 -15.11 -20.12
N PRO A 485 11.71 -13.81 -19.79
CA PRO A 485 12.41 -13.21 -18.66
C PRO A 485 11.94 -13.74 -17.29
N CYS A 486 10.80 -14.44 -17.23
CA CYS A 486 10.22 -14.97 -16.00
C CYS A 486 10.49 -16.48 -15.77
N LEU A 487 11.03 -17.19 -16.77
CA LEU A 487 11.11 -18.65 -16.75
C LEU A 487 12.54 -19.15 -16.87
N ARG A 488 12.98 -19.96 -15.91
CA ARG A 488 14.23 -20.70 -15.94
C ARG A 488 14.05 -21.99 -15.15
N PRO A 489 14.54 -23.13 -15.66
CA PRO A 489 14.55 -24.40 -14.92
C PRO A 489 15.27 -24.28 -13.57
N LEU A 490 14.75 -24.98 -12.55
CA LEU A 490 15.36 -25.18 -11.24
C LEU A 490 16.23 -26.45 -11.32
N THR A 491 17.54 -26.29 -11.49
CA THR A 491 18.46 -27.41 -11.73
C THR A 491 19.68 -27.45 -10.83
N GLU A 492 20.00 -26.35 -10.15
CA GLU A 492 21.24 -26.23 -9.38
C GLU A 492 20.96 -26.36 -7.87
N GLY A 493 21.24 -27.53 -7.30
CA GLY A 493 21.20 -27.71 -5.84
C GLY A 493 22.32 -26.93 -5.12
N PRO A 494 22.18 -26.67 -3.83
CA PRO A 494 21.02 -26.97 -3.00
C PRO A 494 19.77 -26.15 -3.36
N PHE A 495 18.61 -26.74 -3.06
CA PHE A 495 17.30 -26.10 -3.23
C PHE A 495 16.84 -25.49 -1.91
N TYR A 496 16.04 -24.42 -2.01
CA TYR A 496 15.57 -23.64 -0.86
C TYR A 496 14.04 -23.48 -0.89
N ALA A 497 13.45 -23.31 0.29
CA ALA A 497 12.05 -23.00 0.46
C ALA A 497 11.83 -21.92 1.53
N LEU A 498 10.90 -21.02 1.25
CA LEU A 498 10.37 -20.05 2.21
C LEU A 498 8.85 -20.12 2.25
N PRO A 499 8.22 -20.13 3.45
CA PRO A 499 6.77 -20.12 3.56
C PRO A 499 6.24 -18.73 3.18
N ILE A 500 5.19 -18.71 2.38
CA ILE A 500 4.51 -17.51 1.92
C ILE A 500 3.00 -17.66 2.17
N TYR A 501 2.34 -16.56 2.53
CA TYR A 501 0.98 -16.56 3.02
C TYR A 501 0.09 -15.62 2.22
N PRO A 502 -1.21 -15.91 2.08
CA PRO A 502 -2.18 -14.93 1.61
C PRO A 502 -2.30 -13.81 2.67
N GLY A 503 -1.86 -12.63 2.31
CA GLY A 503 -1.92 -11.43 3.14
C GLY A 503 -2.46 -10.23 2.36
N ASP A 504 -2.19 -9.05 2.86
CA ASP A 504 -2.64 -7.80 2.25
C ASP A 504 -1.72 -6.62 2.59
N ILE A 505 -1.96 -5.49 1.93
CA ILE A 505 -1.34 -4.19 2.24
C ILE A 505 -2.31 -3.23 2.91
N GLY A 506 -3.49 -3.73 3.32
CA GLY A 506 -4.57 -3.02 3.98
C GLY A 506 -5.94 -3.49 3.50
N THR A 507 -7.00 -3.16 4.24
CA THR A 507 -8.37 -3.37 3.79
C THR A 507 -8.77 -2.29 2.77
N ASN A 508 -9.65 -2.63 1.81
CA ASN A 508 -10.14 -1.68 0.81
C ASN A 508 -11.65 -1.41 0.90
N GLY A 509 -12.34 -2.11 1.78
CA GLY A 509 -13.69 -1.78 2.21
C GLY A 509 -13.69 -0.78 3.35
N GLY A 510 -14.78 -0.03 3.48
CA GLY A 510 -14.92 1.03 4.47
C GLY A 510 -16.29 1.71 4.43
N LEU A 511 -16.34 2.97 4.84
CA LEU A 511 -17.55 3.79 4.77
C LEU A 511 -17.96 4.07 3.33
N ARG A 512 -19.24 4.03 3.05
CA ARG A 512 -19.78 4.43 1.74
C ARG A 512 -19.61 5.92 1.53
N THR A 513 -19.14 6.32 0.35
CA THR A 513 -18.98 7.72 -0.02
C THR A 513 -19.55 7.98 -1.42
N ASN A 514 -19.96 9.22 -1.66
CA ASN A 514 -20.31 9.69 -2.99
C ASN A 514 -19.10 10.28 -3.74
N ALA A 515 -19.32 10.77 -4.95
CA ALA A 515 -18.29 11.37 -5.81
C ALA A 515 -17.60 12.61 -5.22
N ARG A 516 -18.19 13.23 -4.18
CA ARG A 516 -17.61 14.36 -3.42
C ARG A 516 -16.87 13.92 -2.15
N ALA A 517 -16.66 12.61 -1.96
CA ALA A 517 -16.09 12.01 -0.76
C ALA A 517 -16.94 12.21 0.52
N GLN A 518 -18.17 12.67 0.40
CA GLN A 518 -19.11 12.76 1.52
C GLN A 518 -19.54 11.35 1.93
N VAL A 519 -19.51 11.07 3.23
CA VAL A 519 -20.03 9.82 3.78
C VAL A 519 -21.55 9.78 3.60
N VAL A 520 -22.07 8.64 3.14
CA VAL A 520 -23.50 8.42 2.93
C VAL A 520 -24.02 7.29 3.82
N ASP A 521 -25.28 7.34 4.18
CA ASP A 521 -25.99 6.27 4.88
C ASP A 521 -26.36 5.12 3.92
N ASP A 522 -27.10 4.13 4.42
CA ASP A 522 -27.52 2.99 3.61
C ASP A 522 -28.56 3.37 2.53
N SER A 523 -29.28 4.47 2.68
CA SER A 523 -30.18 5.00 1.66
C SER A 523 -29.45 5.77 0.55
N GLY A 524 -28.18 6.13 0.77
CA GLY A 524 -27.39 6.97 -0.11
C GLY A 524 -27.46 8.47 0.20
N ALA A 525 -28.15 8.86 1.27
CA ALA A 525 -28.19 10.24 1.73
C ALA A 525 -26.87 10.64 2.41
N ALA A 526 -26.37 11.85 2.11
CA ALA A 526 -25.12 12.33 2.68
C ALA A 526 -25.28 12.71 4.16
N ILE A 527 -24.34 12.26 5.00
CA ILE A 527 -24.24 12.71 6.38
C ILE A 527 -23.53 14.07 6.37
N SER A 528 -24.26 15.13 6.66
CA SER A 528 -23.76 16.50 6.59
C SER A 528 -22.53 16.71 7.48
N GLY A 529 -21.47 17.29 6.91
CA GLY A 529 -20.23 17.57 7.62
C GLY A 529 -19.31 16.35 7.84
N LEU A 530 -19.59 15.18 7.24
CA LEU A 530 -18.76 13.99 7.36
C LEU A 530 -18.20 13.52 6.01
N TYR A 531 -16.88 13.35 5.94
CA TYR A 531 -16.15 12.90 4.76
C TYR A 531 -15.24 11.72 5.10
N ALA A 532 -14.96 10.86 4.13
CA ALA A 532 -14.01 9.76 4.32
C ALA A 532 -13.15 9.56 3.08
N VAL A 533 -11.84 9.31 3.29
CA VAL A 533 -10.86 9.15 2.21
C VAL A 533 -9.86 8.03 2.51
N GLY A 534 -9.23 7.50 1.46
CA GLY A 534 -8.30 6.37 1.58
C GLY A 534 -9.02 5.12 2.09
N ASN A 535 -8.32 4.27 2.85
CA ASN A 535 -8.90 3.01 3.34
C ASN A 535 -9.97 3.19 4.45
N ASN A 536 -10.31 4.41 4.83
CA ASN A 536 -11.52 4.69 5.61
C ASN A 536 -12.78 4.63 4.77
N ALA A 537 -12.68 4.99 3.50
CA ALA A 537 -13.77 4.88 2.52
C ALA A 537 -13.67 3.55 1.76
N ALA A 538 -14.80 3.04 1.32
CA ALA A 538 -14.83 1.99 0.34
C ALA A 538 -14.22 2.49 -0.97
N SER A 539 -13.31 1.70 -1.54
CA SER A 539 -12.51 2.13 -2.68
C SER A 539 -13.36 2.33 -3.94
N ALA A 540 -13.08 3.40 -4.70
CA ALA A 540 -13.59 3.60 -6.05
C ALA A 540 -13.06 2.54 -7.05
N MET A 541 -12.02 1.78 -6.70
CA MET A 541 -11.52 0.63 -7.47
C MET A 541 -12.30 -0.66 -7.19
N GLY A 542 -13.23 -0.64 -6.21
CA GLY A 542 -13.88 -1.84 -5.73
C GLY A 542 -12.88 -2.85 -5.16
N GLU A 543 -13.04 -4.10 -5.53
CA GLU A 543 -12.14 -5.21 -5.12
C GLU A 543 -10.96 -5.42 -6.08
N SER A 544 -10.77 -4.53 -7.08
CA SER A 544 -9.74 -4.65 -8.11
C SER A 544 -8.51 -3.81 -7.81
N TYR A 545 -7.42 -4.10 -8.50
CA TYR A 545 -6.17 -3.36 -8.41
C TYR A 545 -5.65 -3.01 -9.81
N PRO A 546 -6.13 -1.92 -10.44
CA PRO A 546 -5.81 -1.55 -11.81
C PRO A 546 -4.32 -1.33 -12.09
N GLY A 547 -3.56 -0.79 -11.13
CA GLY A 547 -2.15 -0.48 -11.32
C GLY A 547 -1.45 -0.04 -10.04
N ALA A 548 -0.12 0.04 -10.09
CA ALA A 548 0.67 0.46 -8.92
C ALA A 548 0.30 1.89 -8.51
N GLY A 549 -0.15 2.05 -7.25
CA GLY A 549 -0.52 3.35 -6.70
C GLY A 549 -2.03 3.61 -6.58
N VAL A 550 -2.90 2.66 -6.91
CA VAL A 550 -4.37 2.80 -6.76
C VAL A 550 -4.87 2.79 -5.32
N THR A 551 -3.99 2.77 -4.34
CA THR A 551 -4.33 3.00 -2.93
C THR A 551 -4.10 4.46 -2.54
N ILE A 552 -2.91 4.99 -2.79
CA ILE A 552 -2.55 6.38 -2.43
C ILE A 552 -3.16 7.38 -3.41
N GLY A 553 -3.18 7.06 -4.72
CA GLY A 553 -3.78 7.92 -5.73
C GLY A 553 -5.22 8.33 -5.39
N PRO A 554 -6.15 7.39 -5.20
CA PRO A 554 -7.51 7.70 -4.75
C PRO A 554 -7.57 8.37 -3.38
N ALA A 555 -6.74 7.96 -2.41
CA ALA A 555 -6.72 8.60 -1.10
C ALA A 555 -6.39 10.10 -1.18
N MET A 556 -5.42 10.47 -2.02
CA MET A 556 -5.04 11.86 -2.25
C MET A 556 -6.08 12.60 -3.09
N THR A 557 -6.59 11.98 -4.16
CA THR A 557 -7.57 12.61 -5.06
C THR A 557 -8.89 12.90 -4.33
N PHE A 558 -9.44 11.93 -3.59
CA PHE A 558 -10.64 12.17 -2.79
C PHE A 558 -10.36 13.09 -1.60
N GLY A 559 -9.14 13.12 -1.07
CA GLY A 559 -8.71 14.11 -0.09
C GLY A 559 -8.74 15.53 -0.65
N TYR A 560 -8.29 15.72 -1.87
CA TYR A 560 -8.36 16.98 -2.60
C TYR A 560 -9.83 17.39 -2.87
N ILE A 561 -10.67 16.45 -3.33
CA ILE A 561 -12.10 16.69 -3.58
C ILE A 561 -12.83 17.08 -2.29
N ALA A 562 -12.65 16.32 -1.20
CA ALA A 562 -13.28 16.57 0.10
C ALA A 562 -12.96 17.96 0.65
N ALA A 563 -11.68 18.36 0.58
CA ALA A 563 -11.25 19.67 1.07
C ALA A 563 -11.85 20.83 0.25
N ARG A 564 -11.93 20.68 -1.07
CA ARG A 564 -12.57 21.67 -1.95
C ARG A 564 -14.07 21.80 -1.70
N ASP A 565 -14.75 20.66 -1.53
CA ASP A 565 -16.20 20.64 -1.21
C ASP A 565 -16.48 21.32 0.15
N LEU A 566 -15.70 20.96 1.19
CA LEU A 566 -15.81 21.57 2.53
C LEU A 566 -15.54 23.08 2.56
N THR A 567 -14.68 23.56 1.68
CA THR A 567 -14.28 24.98 1.63
C THR A 567 -15.06 25.79 0.60
N GLY A 568 -15.96 25.17 -0.18
CA GLY A 568 -16.73 25.84 -1.23
C GLY A 568 -15.90 26.21 -2.46
N ALA A 569 -14.73 25.64 -2.64
CA ALA A 569 -13.84 25.94 -3.77
C ALA A 569 -14.21 25.18 -5.07
N ASN A 570 -15.32 24.49 -5.11
CA ASN A 570 -15.83 23.75 -6.28
C ASN A 570 -16.70 24.62 -7.21
N SER A 571 -16.91 25.89 -6.89
CA SER A 571 -17.63 26.88 -7.71
C SER A 571 -16.71 27.55 -8.74
#